data_409fb7629e214d90ec63f5862da15c23
#
_entry.id   409fb7629e214d90ec63f5862da15c23
#
_cell.length_a   1.000
_cell.length_b   1.000
_cell.length_c   1.000
_cell.angle_alpha   90.00
_cell.angle_beta   90.00
_cell.angle_gamma   90.00
#
_symmetry.space_group_name_H-M   'P 1'
#
loop_
_entity.id
_entity.type
_entity.pdbx_description
1 polymer ?
#
loop_
_entity_poly.entity_id
_entity_poly.type
_entity_poly.pdbx_seq_one_letter_code
_entity_poly.pdbx_strand_id
1 'polypeptide(L)'
;MKKLFTVTAIGLALLTWHTSCTLQPKAPEAFTPIKVETPARPAGQEDVIQLVAPKIDTVRVGFIGLGMRGPGAVSRWTHIPGTKIVALCDLSPERVEKSQEILKNAGMLEATSYSGSEDAWKKLCEQEDIDLVYIATDWKHHAEMGVYAMEHGKHVAIEVPAAMTLDEIWQLINTSEKTRKHCMQLENCVYDFFELTSLNMAQQGVFGDVLHVEGSYIHNLEDFWPSYWNNWRMDYNQKHRGDVYATHGMGPACQVLNIHRGDRMKTLVSMDTKAVNGPAYIKKQTGEEVKDFQNGDQTSTLIRTENGKTMLIQHNVMTPRPYSRMYQIVGA
;
A
#
# COMPACT_ATOMS: atom_id res chain seq x y z
N MET A 1 2.51 -32.09 -94.87
CA MET A 1 2.58 -30.64 -94.81
C MET A 1 2.28 -30.20 -93.33
N LYS A 2 3.30 -29.95 -92.57
CA LYS A 2 3.19 -29.55 -91.12
C LYS A 2 3.54 -28.07 -91.06
N LYS A 3 2.58 -27.25 -90.65
CA LYS A 3 2.81 -25.83 -90.38
C LYS A 3 3.30 -25.69 -88.96
N LEU A 4 4.48 -25.09 -88.83
CA LEU A 4 5.11 -24.71 -87.54
C LEU A 4 4.56 -23.37 -87.08
N PHE A 5 3.94 -23.29 -85.88
CA PHE A 5 3.57 -22.04 -85.26
C PHE A 5 4.64 -21.65 -84.28
N THR A 6 5.30 -20.53 -84.55
CA THR A 6 6.24 -19.89 -83.59
C THR A 6 5.45 -18.97 -82.68
N VAL A 7 5.46 -19.25 -81.41
CA VAL A 7 4.87 -18.38 -80.40
C VAL A 7 6.00 -17.53 -79.76
N THR A 8 5.95 -16.25 -80.05
CA THR A 8 6.88 -15.27 -79.47
C THR A 8 6.33 -14.87 -78.05
N ALA A 9 7.00 -15.27 -77.03
CA ALA A 9 6.67 -14.86 -75.67
C ALA A 9 7.33 -13.49 -75.42
N ILE A 10 6.48 -12.45 -75.21
CA ILE A 10 6.89 -11.15 -74.76
C ILE A 10 6.91 -11.21 -73.23
N GLY A 11 8.11 -11.26 -72.68
CA GLY A 11 8.30 -11.16 -71.19
C GLY A 11 8.12 -9.74 -70.75
N LEU A 12 7.03 -9.47 -70.04
CA LEU A 12 6.80 -8.19 -69.28
C LEU A 12 7.50 -8.30 -67.95
N ALA A 13 8.67 -7.68 -67.77
CA ALA A 13 9.37 -7.58 -66.51
C ALA A 13 8.71 -6.49 -65.69
N LEU A 14 7.85 -6.89 -64.75
CA LEU A 14 7.35 -6.02 -63.67
C LEU A 14 8.47 -5.81 -62.63
N LEU A 15 9.17 -4.69 -62.73
CA LEU A 15 10.03 -4.19 -61.67
C LEU A 15 9.13 -3.68 -60.53
N THR A 16 8.84 -4.55 -59.57
CA THR A 16 8.29 -4.13 -58.29
C THR A 16 9.40 -3.52 -57.44
N TRP A 17 9.43 -2.20 -57.37
CA TRP A 17 10.22 -1.50 -56.34
C TRP A 17 9.63 -1.81 -55.00
N HIS A 18 10.21 -2.78 -54.28
CA HIS A 18 10.01 -2.90 -52.87
C HIS A 18 10.84 -1.81 -52.20
N THR A 19 10.24 -0.66 -51.95
CA THR A 19 10.72 0.28 -50.92
C THR A 19 10.57 -0.40 -49.58
N SER A 20 11.54 -1.23 -49.22
CA SER A 20 11.70 -1.68 -47.85
C SER A 20 12.01 -0.45 -47.02
N CYS A 21 11.01 0.07 -46.28
CA CYS A 21 11.25 1.00 -45.19
C CYS A 21 12.06 0.23 -44.14
N THR A 22 13.37 0.25 -44.28
CA THR A 22 14.26 -0.15 -43.19
C THR A 22 14.13 0.95 -42.10
N LEU A 23 13.12 0.80 -41.25
CA LEU A 23 13.17 1.45 -39.94
C LEU A 23 14.45 0.92 -39.28
N GLN A 24 15.51 1.70 -39.32
CA GLN A 24 16.66 1.42 -38.47
C GLN A 24 16.11 1.36 -37.04
N PRO A 25 16.29 0.27 -36.30
CA PRO A 25 15.88 0.23 -34.90
C PRO A 25 16.61 1.37 -34.21
N LYS A 26 15.85 2.33 -33.68
CA LYS A 26 16.38 3.36 -32.80
C LYS A 26 17.17 2.61 -31.73
N ALA A 27 18.44 2.96 -31.54
CA ALA A 27 19.23 2.36 -30.48
C ALA A 27 18.39 2.43 -29.19
N PRO A 28 18.27 1.33 -28.42
CA PRO A 28 17.50 1.36 -27.20
C PRO A 28 18.04 2.49 -26.34
N GLU A 29 17.16 3.38 -25.89
CA GLU A 29 17.53 4.39 -24.90
C GLU A 29 18.18 3.64 -23.73
N ALA A 30 19.39 4.05 -23.38
CA ALA A 30 20.13 3.43 -22.30
C ALA A 30 19.31 3.56 -21.01
N PHE A 31 18.74 2.45 -20.53
CA PHE A 31 18.00 2.41 -19.27
C PHE A 31 18.98 2.66 -18.14
N THR A 32 18.80 3.78 -17.43
CA THR A 32 19.57 4.07 -16.22
C THR A 32 18.72 3.68 -15.01
N PRO A 33 19.10 2.64 -14.25
CA PRO A 33 18.37 2.26 -13.05
C PRO A 33 18.38 3.38 -12.02
N ILE A 34 17.22 3.66 -11.41
CA ILE A 34 17.14 4.50 -10.23
C ILE A 34 17.77 3.71 -9.06
N LYS A 35 18.77 4.29 -8.41
CA LYS A 35 19.37 3.74 -7.20
C LYS A 35 18.74 4.41 -5.99
N VAL A 36 18.17 3.61 -5.10
CA VAL A 36 17.70 4.06 -3.80
C VAL A 36 18.75 3.61 -2.78
N GLU A 37 19.42 4.57 -2.16
CA GLU A 37 20.41 4.28 -1.13
C GLU A 37 19.75 4.18 0.23
N THR A 38 20.18 3.20 1.02
CA THR A 38 19.78 3.10 2.42
C THR A 38 20.63 4.08 3.22
N PRO A 39 20.05 5.06 3.90
CA PRO A 39 20.82 5.99 4.74
C PRO A 39 21.53 5.23 5.87
N ALA A 40 22.68 5.74 6.27
CA ALA A 40 23.38 5.19 7.42
C ALA A 40 22.53 5.36 8.69
N ARG A 41 22.49 4.31 9.52
CA ARG A 41 21.80 4.41 10.82
C ARG A 41 22.51 5.46 11.67
N PRO A 42 21.76 6.39 12.31
CA PRO A 42 22.33 7.35 13.25
C PRO A 42 23.12 6.66 14.37
N ALA A 43 24.22 7.30 14.79
CA ALA A 43 25.07 6.75 15.84
C ALA A 43 24.28 6.54 17.15
N GLY A 44 24.46 5.36 17.76
CA GLY A 44 23.78 4.98 19.00
C GLY A 44 22.34 4.49 18.84
N GLN A 45 21.81 4.39 17.61
CA GLN A 45 20.53 3.75 17.34
C GLN A 45 20.72 2.26 17.03
N GLU A 46 19.81 1.44 17.54
CA GLU A 46 19.70 0.01 17.27
C GLU A 46 18.38 -0.25 16.56
N ASP A 47 18.35 -1.27 15.69
CA ASP A 47 17.10 -1.65 15.03
C ASP A 47 16.02 -2.10 16.03
N VAL A 48 14.79 -2.15 15.53
CA VAL A 48 13.60 -2.53 16.31
C VAL A 48 12.99 -3.85 15.87
N ILE A 49 13.72 -4.65 15.06
CA ILE A 49 13.20 -5.92 14.51
C ILE A 49 12.83 -6.90 15.63
N GLN A 50 13.57 -6.89 16.72
CA GLN A 50 13.33 -7.72 17.91
C GLN A 50 13.04 -6.89 19.17
N LEU A 51 12.49 -5.70 18.97
CA LEU A 51 12.12 -4.84 20.09
C LEU A 51 11.10 -5.52 21.00
N VAL A 52 11.45 -5.64 22.26
CA VAL A 52 10.55 -6.09 23.33
C VAL A 52 10.28 -4.90 24.27
N ALA A 53 9.02 -4.52 24.42
CA ALA A 53 8.59 -3.54 25.40
C ALA A 53 8.23 -4.22 26.74
N PRO A 54 8.34 -3.50 27.87
CA PRO A 54 7.80 -3.99 29.14
C PRO A 54 6.32 -4.36 29.00
N LYS A 55 5.91 -5.43 29.71
CA LYS A 55 4.50 -5.85 29.71
C LYS A 55 3.62 -4.75 30.29
N ILE A 56 2.52 -4.45 29.60
CA ILE A 56 1.47 -3.56 30.04
C ILE A 56 0.22 -4.42 30.30
N ASP A 57 -0.28 -4.42 31.53
CA ASP A 57 -1.41 -5.28 31.90
C ASP A 57 -2.73 -4.83 31.26
N THR A 58 -2.93 -3.52 31.10
CA THR A 58 -4.04 -2.94 30.36
C THR A 58 -3.53 -1.84 29.46
N VAL A 59 -3.53 -2.09 28.15
CA VAL A 59 -3.08 -1.10 27.14
C VAL A 59 -4.16 -0.03 26.95
N ARG A 60 -3.80 1.22 27.27
CA ARG A 60 -4.67 2.39 27.12
C ARG A 60 -4.49 2.99 25.74
N VAL A 61 -5.57 3.05 24.98
CA VAL A 61 -5.54 3.37 23.54
C VAL A 61 -6.23 4.69 23.25
N GLY A 62 -5.54 5.56 22.50
CA GLY A 62 -6.12 6.75 21.88
C GLY A 62 -6.32 6.53 20.38
N PHE A 63 -7.47 6.92 19.84
CA PHE A 63 -7.79 6.81 18.41
C PHE A 63 -7.75 8.18 17.74
N ILE A 64 -7.04 8.30 16.62
CA ILE A 64 -7.00 9.49 15.77
C ILE A 64 -7.55 9.11 14.39
N GLY A 65 -8.60 9.81 13.96
CA GLY A 65 -9.30 9.55 12.70
C GLY A 65 -10.49 8.60 12.89
N LEU A 66 -11.69 9.19 12.96
CA LEU A 66 -12.97 8.49 13.17
C LEU A 66 -13.88 8.62 11.94
N GLY A 67 -13.27 8.67 10.76
CA GLY A 67 -13.95 8.69 9.48
C GLY A 67 -14.45 7.30 9.07
N MET A 68 -14.06 6.84 7.88
CA MET A 68 -14.56 5.60 7.30
C MET A 68 -14.09 4.34 8.06
N ARG A 69 -12.80 4.25 8.45
CA ARG A 69 -12.21 3.08 9.13
C ARG A 69 -12.30 3.13 10.64
N GLY A 70 -12.16 4.33 11.21
CA GLY A 70 -12.05 4.55 12.64
C GLY A 70 -13.18 3.95 13.47
N PRO A 71 -14.46 4.20 13.18
CA PRO A 71 -15.58 3.66 13.98
C PRO A 71 -15.59 2.13 14.01
N GLY A 72 -15.29 1.49 12.89
CA GLY A 72 -15.15 0.03 12.83
C GLY A 72 -13.96 -0.49 13.65
N ALA A 73 -12.86 0.26 13.71
CA ALA A 73 -11.74 -0.07 14.57
C ALA A 73 -12.10 0.11 16.05
N VAL A 74 -12.68 1.23 16.43
CA VAL A 74 -13.19 1.47 17.81
C VAL A 74 -14.09 0.32 18.24
N SER A 75 -15.07 -0.07 17.42
CA SER A 75 -15.99 -1.18 17.70
C SER A 75 -15.24 -2.50 17.93
N ARG A 76 -14.29 -2.87 17.08
CA ARG A 76 -13.50 -4.11 17.24
C ARG A 76 -12.68 -4.09 18.53
N TRP A 77 -12.10 -2.95 18.88
CA TRP A 77 -11.26 -2.82 20.06
C TRP A 77 -12.04 -2.94 21.38
N THR A 78 -13.35 -2.72 21.38
CA THR A 78 -14.19 -3.00 22.57
C THR A 78 -14.21 -4.48 22.96
N HIS A 79 -13.81 -5.38 22.04
CA HIS A 79 -13.79 -6.83 22.25
C HIS A 79 -12.39 -7.40 22.51
N ILE A 80 -11.34 -6.55 22.55
CA ILE A 80 -9.96 -7.01 22.78
C ILE A 80 -9.68 -7.02 24.29
N PRO A 81 -9.47 -8.18 24.92
CA PRO A 81 -9.12 -8.25 26.33
C PRO A 81 -7.80 -7.53 26.65
N GLY A 82 -7.72 -6.92 27.81
CA GLY A 82 -6.51 -6.19 28.24
C GLY A 82 -6.29 -4.85 27.53
N THR A 83 -7.33 -4.30 26.91
CA THR A 83 -7.28 -2.95 26.33
C THR A 83 -8.36 -2.04 26.92
N LYS A 84 -8.11 -0.74 26.91
CA LYS A 84 -9.05 0.29 27.31
C LYS A 84 -8.93 1.48 26.37
N ILE A 85 -10.03 1.88 25.73
CA ILE A 85 -10.07 3.10 24.92
C ILE A 85 -10.23 4.28 25.86
N VAL A 86 -9.26 5.21 25.85
CA VAL A 86 -9.20 6.35 26.79
C VAL A 86 -9.27 7.70 26.09
N ALA A 87 -9.09 7.76 24.79
CA ALA A 87 -9.17 9.00 24.02
C ALA A 87 -9.67 8.75 22.59
N LEU A 88 -10.46 9.70 22.07
CA LEU A 88 -11.00 9.71 20.72
C LEU A 88 -10.75 11.08 20.08
N CYS A 89 -10.23 11.10 18.85
CA CYS A 89 -9.91 12.32 18.12
C CYS A 89 -10.37 12.28 16.66
N ASP A 90 -11.06 13.31 16.23
CA ASP A 90 -11.34 13.61 14.81
C ASP A 90 -11.55 15.12 14.65
N LEU A 91 -11.35 15.65 13.44
CA LEU A 91 -11.67 17.05 13.11
C LEU A 91 -13.16 17.36 13.35
N SER A 92 -14.05 16.40 13.06
CA SER A 92 -15.49 16.50 13.25
C SER A 92 -15.90 16.08 14.67
N PRO A 93 -16.45 16.98 15.49
CA PRO A 93 -17.04 16.62 16.78
C PRO A 93 -18.10 15.53 16.67
N GLU A 94 -18.93 15.55 15.62
CA GLU A 94 -19.98 14.56 15.37
C GLU A 94 -19.43 13.13 15.25
N ARG A 95 -18.25 12.97 14.61
CA ARG A 95 -17.60 11.66 14.48
C ARG A 95 -17.08 11.15 15.84
N VAL A 96 -16.60 12.05 16.68
CA VAL A 96 -16.20 11.74 18.06
C VAL A 96 -17.41 11.28 18.85
N GLU A 97 -18.53 12.01 18.80
CA GLU A 97 -19.79 11.65 19.48
C GLU A 97 -20.30 10.26 19.05
N LYS A 98 -20.34 10.00 17.74
CA LYS A 98 -20.72 8.66 17.23
C LYS A 98 -19.82 7.55 17.76
N SER A 99 -18.54 7.82 17.93
CA SER A 99 -17.60 6.84 18.48
C SER A 99 -17.75 6.68 19.99
N GLN A 100 -18.11 7.72 20.73
CA GLN A 100 -18.52 7.62 22.14
C GLN A 100 -19.78 6.75 22.31
N GLU A 101 -20.75 6.86 21.39
CA GLU A 101 -21.93 6.00 21.40
C GLU A 101 -21.56 4.50 21.24
N ILE A 102 -20.53 4.19 20.42
CA ILE A 102 -20.02 2.81 20.29
C ILE A 102 -19.49 2.32 21.65
N LEU A 103 -18.70 3.13 22.35
CA LEU A 103 -18.19 2.78 23.69
C LEU A 103 -19.33 2.57 24.69
N LYS A 104 -20.29 3.49 24.72
CA LYS A 104 -21.48 3.40 25.58
C LYS A 104 -22.28 2.13 25.34
N ASN A 105 -22.53 1.80 24.06
CA ASN A 105 -23.28 0.60 23.68
C ASN A 105 -22.54 -0.69 24.02
N ALA A 106 -21.20 -0.65 24.10
CA ALA A 106 -20.36 -1.75 24.56
C ALA A 106 -20.20 -1.79 26.10
N GLY A 107 -20.85 -0.90 26.84
CA GLY A 107 -20.73 -0.81 28.30
C GLY A 107 -19.38 -0.29 28.79
N MET A 108 -18.63 0.39 27.94
CA MET A 108 -17.34 0.99 28.28
C MET A 108 -17.51 2.41 28.86
N LEU A 109 -16.48 2.87 29.58
CA LEU A 109 -16.43 4.24 30.07
C LEU A 109 -16.23 5.21 28.89
N GLU A 110 -16.72 6.42 29.06
CA GLU A 110 -16.48 7.53 28.14
C GLU A 110 -14.98 7.83 28.03
N ALA A 111 -14.49 8.06 26.81
CA ALA A 111 -13.11 8.44 26.53
C ALA A 111 -12.98 9.97 26.45
N THR A 112 -11.78 10.50 26.68
CA THR A 112 -11.51 11.92 26.46
C THR A 112 -11.72 12.27 24.99
N SER A 113 -12.48 13.33 24.70
CA SER A 113 -12.81 13.79 23.36
C SER A 113 -11.90 14.92 22.92
N TYR A 114 -11.31 14.78 21.72
CA TYR A 114 -10.50 15.82 21.08
C TYR A 114 -11.08 16.10 19.69
N SER A 115 -11.44 17.36 19.41
CA SER A 115 -12.03 17.73 18.12
C SER A 115 -11.98 19.23 17.85
N GLY A 116 -12.41 19.63 16.65
CA GLY A 116 -12.62 21.02 16.28
C GLY A 116 -11.35 21.82 15.96
N SER A 117 -10.19 21.19 15.88
CA SER A 117 -8.93 21.82 15.52
C SER A 117 -8.05 20.83 14.75
N GLU A 118 -7.32 21.31 13.76
CA GLU A 118 -6.32 20.49 13.02
C GLU A 118 -5.21 19.96 13.92
N ASP A 119 -4.93 20.62 15.06
CA ASP A 119 -3.93 20.22 16.03
C ASP A 119 -4.51 19.44 17.23
N ALA A 120 -5.80 19.12 17.24
CA ALA A 120 -6.42 18.41 18.37
C ALA A 120 -5.76 17.05 18.66
N TRP A 121 -5.25 16.38 17.64
CA TRP A 121 -4.55 15.11 17.76
C TRP A 121 -3.23 15.21 18.54
N LYS A 122 -2.55 16.36 18.54
CA LYS A 122 -1.34 16.60 19.34
C LYS A 122 -1.63 16.49 20.82
N LYS A 123 -2.73 17.11 21.27
CA LYS A 123 -3.17 17.02 22.66
C LYS A 123 -3.49 15.59 23.10
N LEU A 124 -4.06 14.78 22.19
CA LEU A 124 -4.24 13.36 22.45
C LEU A 124 -2.89 12.65 22.65
N CYS A 125 -1.91 12.89 21.76
CA CYS A 125 -0.58 12.30 21.90
C CYS A 125 0.16 12.73 23.18
N GLU A 126 -0.11 13.93 23.70
CA GLU A 126 0.45 14.48 24.93
C GLU A 126 -0.24 13.93 26.20
N GLN A 127 -1.42 13.32 26.09
CA GLN A 127 -2.14 12.75 27.23
C GLN A 127 -1.31 11.64 27.90
N GLU A 128 -1.04 11.74 29.20
CA GLU A 128 -0.11 10.85 29.92
C GLU A 128 -0.60 9.40 30.01
N ASP A 129 -1.90 9.19 30.15
CA ASP A 129 -2.50 7.88 30.38
C ASP A 129 -2.83 7.14 29.06
N ILE A 130 -2.09 7.41 27.98
CA ILE A 130 -2.13 6.67 26.70
C ILE A 130 -0.83 5.88 26.53
N ASP A 131 -0.94 4.61 26.21
CA ASP A 131 0.17 3.70 25.91
C ASP A 131 0.33 3.50 24.40
N LEU A 132 -0.77 3.47 23.66
CA LEU A 132 -0.84 3.21 22.22
C LEU A 132 -1.75 4.23 21.52
N VAL A 133 -1.27 4.78 20.42
CA VAL A 133 -2.08 5.62 19.53
C VAL A 133 -2.39 4.84 18.25
N TYR A 134 -3.70 4.69 17.96
CA TYR A 134 -4.21 4.11 16.72
C TYR A 134 -4.53 5.25 15.73
N ILE A 135 -3.92 5.22 14.54
CA ILE A 135 -4.03 6.28 13.53
C ILE A 135 -4.76 5.76 12.30
N ALA A 136 -5.90 6.38 11.95
CA ALA A 136 -6.74 6.03 10.80
C ALA A 136 -7.26 7.28 10.05
N THR A 137 -6.39 8.24 9.85
CA THR A 137 -6.65 9.49 9.13
C THR A 137 -6.52 9.30 7.62
N ASP A 138 -6.34 10.37 6.87
CA ASP A 138 -5.87 10.28 5.50
C ASP A 138 -4.37 9.95 5.46
N TRP A 139 -3.90 9.45 4.32
CA TRP A 139 -2.52 8.96 4.17
C TRP A 139 -1.46 10.04 4.44
N LYS A 140 -1.77 11.29 4.11
CA LYS A 140 -0.84 12.41 4.22
C LYS A 140 -0.37 12.67 5.66
N HIS A 141 -1.21 12.37 6.64
CA HIS A 141 -0.93 12.69 8.04
C HIS A 141 -0.43 11.49 8.87
N HIS A 142 -0.43 10.28 8.29
CA HIS A 142 -0.05 9.06 9.01
C HIS A 142 1.34 9.13 9.62
N ALA A 143 2.35 9.50 8.83
CA ALA A 143 3.74 9.52 9.28
C ALA A 143 3.98 10.61 10.33
N GLU A 144 3.50 11.83 10.09
CA GLU A 144 3.63 12.95 11.04
C GLU A 144 3.04 12.60 12.41
N MET A 145 1.81 12.08 12.41
CA MET A 145 1.13 11.69 13.66
C MET A 145 1.85 10.54 14.37
N GLY A 146 2.36 9.56 13.59
CA GLY A 146 3.12 8.43 14.13
C GLY A 146 4.43 8.87 14.79
N VAL A 147 5.19 9.73 14.13
CA VAL A 147 6.43 10.32 14.68
C VAL A 147 6.14 11.08 15.94
N TYR A 148 5.19 12.01 15.91
CA TYR A 148 4.84 12.82 17.06
C TYR A 148 4.40 11.98 18.27
N ALA A 149 3.55 10.99 18.06
CA ALA A 149 3.11 10.08 19.12
C ALA A 149 4.28 9.32 19.76
N MET A 150 5.22 8.79 18.95
CA MET A 150 6.39 8.08 19.47
C MET A 150 7.33 9.02 20.24
N GLU A 151 7.51 10.27 19.79
CA GLU A 151 8.30 11.28 20.52
C GLU A 151 7.67 11.65 21.87
N HIS A 152 6.33 11.49 22.00
CA HIS A 152 5.61 11.66 23.28
C HIS A 152 5.45 10.34 24.05
N GLY A 153 6.30 9.35 23.75
CA GLY A 153 6.41 8.11 24.53
C GLY A 153 5.33 7.06 24.26
N LYS A 154 4.54 7.19 23.16
CA LYS A 154 3.48 6.26 22.81
C LYS A 154 3.98 5.20 21.81
N HIS A 155 3.46 3.98 21.90
CA HIS A 155 3.49 3.05 20.77
C HIS A 155 2.49 3.50 19.72
N VAL A 156 2.71 3.11 18.45
CA VAL A 156 1.80 3.51 17.37
C VAL A 156 1.38 2.32 16.51
N ALA A 157 0.11 2.33 16.14
CA ALA A 157 -0.51 1.42 15.18
C ALA A 157 -1.16 2.28 14.08
N ILE A 158 -0.62 2.20 12.87
CA ILE A 158 -0.95 3.11 11.76
C ILE A 158 -1.64 2.33 10.66
N GLU A 159 -2.82 2.77 10.21
CA GLU A 159 -3.52 2.22 9.05
C GLU A 159 -2.65 2.36 7.78
N VAL A 160 -2.92 1.51 6.82
CA VAL A 160 -2.16 1.45 5.57
C VAL A 160 -2.50 2.57 4.58
N PRO A 161 -1.48 3.10 3.89
CA PRO A 161 -0.05 2.95 4.10
C PRO A 161 0.44 3.84 5.25
N ALA A 162 1.45 3.39 5.98
CA ALA A 162 1.97 4.16 7.12
C ALA A 162 2.73 5.43 6.69
N ALA A 163 3.22 5.47 5.47
CA ALA A 163 3.98 6.58 4.90
C ALA A 163 3.79 6.67 3.39
N MET A 164 4.01 7.85 2.82
CA MET A 164 3.81 8.17 1.41
C MET A 164 5.12 8.48 0.68
N THR A 165 6.18 8.80 1.39
CA THR A 165 7.48 9.15 0.85
C THR A 165 8.60 8.37 1.52
N LEU A 166 9.77 8.28 0.88
CA LEU A 166 10.94 7.65 1.49
C LEU A 166 11.39 8.37 2.76
N ASP A 167 11.30 9.69 2.79
CA ASP A 167 11.66 10.48 3.97
C ASP A 167 10.75 10.16 5.15
N GLU A 168 9.44 10.06 4.93
CA GLU A 168 8.48 9.67 5.97
C GLU A 168 8.73 8.25 6.49
N ILE A 169 9.08 7.30 5.60
CA ILE A 169 9.46 5.94 5.99
C ILE A 169 10.66 5.99 6.94
N TRP A 170 11.71 6.75 6.58
CA TRP A 170 12.90 6.87 7.41
C TRP A 170 12.63 7.63 8.72
N GLN A 171 11.75 8.62 8.72
CA GLN A 171 11.32 9.29 9.95
C GLN A 171 10.65 8.32 10.92
N LEU A 172 9.71 7.48 10.45
CA LEU A 172 9.07 6.48 11.28
C LEU A 172 10.06 5.47 11.85
N ILE A 173 10.96 4.93 11.00
CA ILE A 173 11.98 3.96 11.42
C ILE A 173 12.92 4.59 12.45
N ASN A 174 13.52 5.73 12.12
CA ASN A 174 14.48 6.40 13.00
C ASN A 174 13.85 6.83 14.33
N THR A 175 12.60 7.28 14.32
CA THR A 175 11.90 7.65 15.54
C THR A 175 11.60 6.43 16.40
N SER A 176 11.16 5.32 15.80
CA SER A 176 10.95 4.05 16.50
C SER A 176 12.27 3.54 17.14
N GLU A 177 13.37 3.57 16.39
CA GLU A 177 14.70 3.18 16.88
C GLU A 177 15.16 4.09 18.04
N LYS A 178 15.02 5.41 17.90
CA LYS A 178 15.42 6.42 18.89
C LYS A 178 14.60 6.34 20.17
N THR A 179 13.29 6.21 20.06
CA THR A 179 12.37 6.24 21.20
C THR A 179 12.11 4.87 21.81
N ARG A 180 12.55 3.80 21.14
CA ARG A 180 12.28 2.40 21.52
C ARG A 180 10.78 2.12 21.67
N LYS A 181 9.96 2.70 20.77
CA LYS A 181 8.52 2.48 20.69
C LYS A 181 8.17 1.64 19.47
N HIS A 182 7.23 0.72 19.64
CA HIS A 182 6.70 -0.04 18.51
C HIS A 182 6.00 0.90 17.54
N CYS A 183 6.33 0.76 16.25
CA CYS A 183 5.65 1.41 15.14
C CYS A 183 5.16 0.30 14.19
N MET A 184 3.86 0.05 14.21
CA MET A 184 3.26 -1.02 13.42
C MET A 184 2.37 -0.46 12.32
N GLN A 185 2.66 -0.80 11.07
CA GLN A 185 1.67 -0.65 10.00
C GLN A 185 0.63 -1.78 10.10
N LEU A 186 -0.64 -1.41 10.11
CA LEU A 186 -1.76 -2.33 10.29
C LEU A 186 -2.16 -2.99 8.96
N GLU A 187 -1.23 -3.75 8.37
CA GLU A 187 -1.51 -4.53 7.16
C GLU A 187 -2.36 -5.76 7.51
N ASN A 188 -3.68 -5.62 7.33
CA ASN A 188 -4.64 -6.62 7.78
C ASN A 188 -4.57 -7.95 7.01
N CYS A 189 -4.15 -7.92 5.73
CA CYS A 189 -4.14 -9.12 4.91
C CYS A 189 -3.12 -10.16 5.36
N VAL A 190 -2.04 -9.76 6.04
CA VAL A 190 -1.09 -10.74 6.63
C VAL A 190 -1.70 -11.58 7.74
N TYR A 191 -2.86 -11.18 8.29
CA TYR A 191 -3.57 -11.85 9.36
C TYR A 191 -4.85 -12.57 8.89
N ASP A 192 -5.15 -12.56 7.60
CA ASP A 192 -6.25 -13.31 7.04
C ASP A 192 -5.96 -14.81 7.12
N PHE A 193 -7.02 -15.62 7.25
CA PHE A 193 -6.87 -17.07 7.50
C PHE A 193 -6.04 -17.78 6.44
N PHE A 194 -6.21 -17.42 5.18
CA PHE A 194 -5.48 -18.05 4.08
C PHE A 194 -3.98 -17.71 4.12
N GLU A 195 -3.65 -16.44 4.36
CA GLU A 195 -2.26 -15.94 4.42
C GLU A 195 -1.52 -16.49 5.63
N LEU A 196 -2.16 -16.52 6.81
CA LEU A 196 -1.58 -17.15 8.01
C LEU A 196 -1.38 -18.66 7.83
N THR A 197 -2.34 -19.35 7.21
CA THR A 197 -2.20 -20.78 6.91
C THR A 197 -1.04 -21.02 5.97
N SER A 198 -0.96 -20.24 4.89
CA SER A 198 0.11 -20.34 3.91
C SER A 198 1.47 -20.03 4.50
N LEU A 199 1.56 -19.02 5.38
CA LEU A 199 2.78 -18.70 6.11
C LEU A 199 3.23 -19.86 7.00
N ASN A 200 2.30 -20.48 7.75
CA ASN A 200 2.61 -21.64 8.57
C ASN A 200 3.08 -22.82 7.71
N MET A 201 2.43 -23.10 6.58
CA MET A 201 2.86 -24.13 5.63
C MET A 201 4.28 -23.87 5.10
N ALA A 202 4.60 -22.61 4.75
CA ALA A 202 5.94 -22.24 4.32
C ALA A 202 6.97 -22.46 5.44
N GLN A 203 6.66 -22.09 6.68
CA GLN A 203 7.53 -22.29 7.83
C GLN A 203 7.74 -23.78 8.17
N GLN A 204 6.77 -24.65 7.87
CA GLN A 204 6.88 -26.10 8.00
C GLN A 204 7.57 -26.78 6.79
N GLY A 205 8.01 -26.00 5.79
CA GLY A 205 8.68 -26.53 4.61
C GLY A 205 7.77 -27.23 3.60
N VAL A 206 6.44 -27.07 3.69
CA VAL A 206 5.48 -27.74 2.80
C VAL A 206 5.69 -27.37 1.33
N PHE A 207 6.17 -26.16 1.05
CA PHE A 207 6.43 -25.68 -0.31
C PHE A 207 7.87 -25.95 -0.78
N GLY A 208 8.71 -26.62 0.04
CA GLY A 208 10.14 -26.74 -0.24
C GLY A 208 10.82 -25.37 -0.26
N ASP A 209 11.72 -25.16 -1.21
CA ASP A 209 12.34 -23.85 -1.42
C ASP A 209 11.36 -22.91 -2.13
N VAL A 210 10.85 -21.92 -1.43
CA VAL A 210 9.95 -20.92 -2.03
C VAL A 210 10.75 -20.07 -3.03
N LEU A 211 10.31 -20.07 -4.28
CA LEU A 211 10.98 -19.41 -5.41
C LEU A 211 10.27 -18.13 -5.86
N HIS A 212 8.93 -18.12 -5.79
CA HIS A 212 8.12 -17.04 -6.30
C HIS A 212 6.83 -16.88 -5.50
N VAL A 213 6.40 -15.64 -5.30
CA VAL A 213 5.11 -15.31 -4.67
C VAL A 213 4.39 -14.26 -5.52
N GLU A 214 3.09 -14.44 -5.72
CA GLU A 214 2.23 -13.41 -6.31
C GLU A 214 1.29 -12.85 -5.26
N GLY A 215 1.06 -11.54 -5.33
CA GLY A 215 0.11 -10.85 -4.47
C GLY A 215 -0.58 -9.70 -5.19
N SER A 216 -1.80 -9.35 -4.78
CA SER A 216 -2.52 -8.28 -5.47
C SER A 216 -3.45 -7.48 -4.57
N TYR A 217 -3.76 -6.28 -5.04
CA TYR A 217 -4.90 -5.49 -4.63
C TYR A 217 -5.72 -5.10 -5.85
N ILE A 218 -6.74 -5.91 -6.15
CA ILE A 218 -7.67 -5.70 -7.24
C ILE A 218 -9.03 -5.42 -6.63
N HIS A 219 -9.44 -4.16 -6.63
CA HIS A 219 -10.64 -3.70 -5.95
C HIS A 219 -11.22 -2.48 -6.67
N ASN A 220 -12.23 -2.66 -7.47
CA ASN A 220 -12.92 -1.50 -8.05
C ASN A 220 -13.46 -0.61 -6.92
N LEU A 221 -12.96 0.61 -6.84
CA LEU A 221 -13.32 1.58 -5.80
C LEU A 221 -14.36 2.59 -6.25
N GLU A 222 -15.01 2.41 -7.42
CA GLU A 222 -15.98 3.38 -7.96
C GLU A 222 -17.06 3.74 -6.93
N ASP A 223 -17.63 2.76 -6.26
CA ASP A 223 -18.68 2.97 -5.25
C ASP A 223 -18.14 3.57 -3.93
N PHE A 224 -16.84 3.52 -3.70
CA PHE A 224 -16.19 3.99 -2.48
C PHE A 224 -15.63 5.41 -2.58
N TRP A 225 -15.34 5.93 -3.78
CA TRP A 225 -14.75 7.25 -3.95
C TRP A 225 -15.49 8.35 -3.20
N PRO A 226 -16.84 8.45 -3.22
CA PRO A 226 -17.56 9.50 -2.51
C PRO A 226 -17.46 9.44 -0.98
N SER A 227 -17.07 8.30 -0.42
CA SER A 227 -16.94 8.13 1.03
C SER A 227 -15.63 8.69 1.61
N TYR A 228 -14.64 8.96 0.77
CA TYR A 228 -13.39 9.57 1.22
C TYR A 228 -13.54 11.07 1.42
N TRP A 229 -13.23 11.54 2.60
CA TRP A 229 -13.31 12.95 2.96
C TRP A 229 -12.56 13.83 1.94
N ASN A 230 -13.27 14.87 1.40
CA ASN A 230 -12.72 15.76 0.37
C ASN A 230 -12.10 15.04 -0.84
N ASN A 231 -12.55 13.83 -1.19
CA ASN A 231 -12.03 13.05 -2.31
C ASN A 231 -10.51 12.80 -2.27
N TRP A 232 -9.86 12.90 -1.12
CA TRP A 232 -8.40 12.88 -1.00
C TRP A 232 -7.76 11.67 -1.70
N ARG A 233 -8.40 10.50 -1.70
CA ARG A 233 -7.87 9.30 -2.32
C ARG A 233 -7.95 9.34 -3.84
N MET A 234 -9.02 9.90 -4.42
CA MET A 234 -9.13 10.13 -5.86
C MET A 234 -8.09 11.16 -6.32
N ASP A 235 -7.94 12.27 -5.59
CA ASP A 235 -6.92 13.29 -5.85
C ASP A 235 -5.51 12.71 -5.82
N TYR A 236 -5.27 11.78 -4.89
CA TYR A 236 -3.99 11.09 -4.82
C TYR A 236 -3.73 10.24 -6.08
N ASN A 237 -4.69 9.42 -6.49
CA ASN A 237 -4.58 8.61 -7.72
C ASN A 237 -4.42 9.48 -8.97
N GLN A 238 -5.07 10.65 -9.01
CA GLN A 238 -4.91 11.59 -10.13
C GLN A 238 -3.47 12.12 -10.24
N LYS A 239 -2.78 12.32 -9.13
CA LYS A 239 -1.45 12.97 -9.07
C LYS A 239 -0.27 12.00 -9.04
N HIS A 240 -0.49 10.73 -8.73
CA HIS A 240 0.57 9.75 -8.52
C HIS A 240 0.41 8.55 -9.45
N ARG A 241 1.55 8.06 -9.94
CA ARG A 241 1.65 6.94 -10.87
C ARG A 241 2.15 5.69 -10.16
N GLY A 242 1.78 4.53 -10.68
CA GLY A 242 2.31 3.24 -10.25
C GLY A 242 1.43 2.52 -9.23
N ASP A 243 2.02 1.63 -8.46
CA ASP A 243 1.30 0.91 -7.40
C ASP A 243 1.24 1.78 -6.13
N VAL A 244 0.18 2.56 -6.04
CA VAL A 244 -0.04 3.50 -4.92
C VAL A 244 -0.57 2.82 -3.65
N TYR A 245 -0.79 1.49 -3.67
CA TYR A 245 -1.33 0.74 -2.54
C TYR A 245 -0.89 -0.73 -2.52
N ALA A 246 0.41 -0.97 -2.60
CA ALA A 246 1.03 -2.29 -2.73
C ALA A 246 0.86 -3.19 -1.50
N THR A 247 0.58 -2.62 -0.33
CA THR A 247 0.72 -3.27 0.99
C THR A 247 -0.03 -4.59 1.11
N HIS A 248 -1.24 -4.67 0.59
CA HIS A 248 -2.08 -5.86 0.71
C HIS A 248 -1.59 -7.07 -0.09
N GLY A 249 -0.95 -6.85 -1.22
CA GLY A 249 -0.29 -7.93 -1.98
C GLY A 249 1.12 -8.20 -1.46
N MET A 250 1.85 -7.14 -1.12
CA MET A 250 3.25 -7.23 -0.74
C MET A 250 3.45 -7.74 0.69
N GLY A 251 2.58 -7.39 1.64
CA GLY A 251 2.69 -7.78 3.04
C GLY A 251 2.80 -9.29 3.23
N PRO A 252 1.80 -10.08 2.78
CA PRO A 252 1.86 -11.53 2.85
C PRO A 252 3.05 -12.13 2.10
N ALA A 253 3.40 -11.61 0.91
CA ALA A 253 4.56 -12.06 0.15
C ALA A 253 5.87 -11.85 0.93
N CYS A 254 6.04 -10.71 1.58
CA CYS A 254 7.21 -10.42 2.42
C CYS A 254 7.34 -11.38 3.62
N GLN A 255 6.22 -11.79 4.22
CA GLN A 255 6.22 -12.74 5.32
C GLN A 255 6.76 -14.11 4.87
N VAL A 256 6.24 -14.65 3.78
CA VAL A 256 6.64 -15.96 3.24
C VAL A 256 8.07 -15.96 2.73
N LEU A 257 8.52 -14.86 2.13
CA LEU A 257 9.88 -14.71 1.60
C LEU A 257 10.93 -14.33 2.68
N ASN A 258 10.53 -14.15 3.93
CA ASN A 258 11.39 -13.72 5.03
C ASN A 258 12.12 -12.39 4.76
N ILE A 259 11.46 -11.42 4.13
CA ILE A 259 12.04 -10.10 3.88
C ILE A 259 12.40 -9.42 5.21
N HIS A 260 13.64 -8.94 5.31
CA HIS A 260 14.31 -8.44 6.53
C HIS A 260 14.48 -9.48 7.67
N ARG A 261 14.23 -10.76 7.37
CA ARG A 261 14.45 -11.90 8.29
C ARG A 261 15.24 -13.03 7.63
N GLY A 262 16.20 -12.67 6.79
CA GLY A 262 17.05 -13.60 6.04
C GLY A 262 17.11 -13.32 4.54
N ASP A 263 16.24 -12.48 4.02
CA ASP A 263 16.26 -11.99 2.63
C ASP A 263 15.94 -10.50 2.57
N ARG A 264 16.16 -9.86 1.43
CA ARG A 264 15.81 -8.46 1.17
C ARG A 264 15.54 -8.21 -0.31
N MET A 265 14.72 -7.21 -0.61
CA MET A 265 14.46 -6.78 -1.97
C MET A 265 15.73 -6.15 -2.57
N LYS A 266 16.02 -6.48 -3.84
CA LYS A 266 17.24 -6.01 -4.51
C LYS A 266 16.95 -5.14 -5.73
N THR A 267 16.07 -5.62 -6.59
CA THR A 267 15.70 -4.91 -7.83
C THR A 267 14.20 -4.96 -8.04
N LEU A 268 13.66 -3.93 -8.67
CA LEU A 268 12.25 -3.79 -8.97
C LEU A 268 12.09 -3.24 -10.39
N VAL A 269 11.12 -3.80 -11.11
CA VAL A 269 10.62 -3.25 -12.38
C VAL A 269 9.12 -3.13 -12.27
N SER A 270 8.59 -1.94 -12.56
CA SER A 270 7.15 -1.67 -12.51
C SER A 270 6.68 -1.09 -13.83
N MET A 271 5.54 -1.54 -14.29
CA MET A 271 4.86 -1.03 -15.48
C MET A 271 3.38 -0.84 -15.17
N ASP A 272 2.82 0.22 -15.72
CA ASP A 272 1.40 0.51 -15.66
C ASP A 272 0.79 0.69 -17.05
N THR A 273 -0.52 0.52 -17.14
CA THR A 273 -1.29 0.86 -18.33
C THR A 273 -1.57 2.35 -18.37
N LYS A 274 -2.11 2.84 -19.49
CA LYS A 274 -2.73 4.16 -19.52
C LYS A 274 -3.91 4.23 -18.54
N ALA A 275 -4.21 5.41 -18.04
CA ALA A 275 -5.42 5.71 -17.27
C ALA A 275 -6.61 5.93 -18.23
N VAL A 276 -7.68 5.16 -18.06
CA VAL A 276 -8.93 5.27 -18.83
C VAL A 276 -10.11 5.48 -17.88
N ASN A 277 -10.22 4.63 -16.87
CA ASN A 277 -11.39 4.59 -16.00
C ASN A 277 -11.41 5.75 -14.98
N GLY A 278 -10.25 6.15 -14.45
CA GLY A 278 -10.16 7.30 -13.55
C GLY A 278 -10.66 8.60 -14.19
N PRO A 279 -10.14 9.02 -15.36
CA PRO A 279 -10.66 10.15 -16.12
C PRO A 279 -12.16 10.04 -16.44
N ALA A 280 -12.60 8.85 -16.88
CA ALA A 280 -14.02 8.61 -17.18
C ALA A 280 -14.91 8.77 -15.95
N TYR A 281 -14.48 8.30 -14.78
CA TYR A 281 -15.19 8.47 -13.51
C TYR A 281 -15.33 9.96 -13.16
N ILE A 282 -14.24 10.74 -13.20
CA ILE A 282 -14.30 12.18 -12.87
C ILE A 282 -15.23 12.90 -13.85
N LYS A 283 -15.13 12.64 -15.14
CA LYS A 283 -16.02 13.22 -16.15
C LYS A 283 -17.50 12.91 -15.87
N LYS A 284 -17.80 11.66 -15.48
CA LYS A 284 -19.16 11.23 -15.10
C LYS A 284 -19.70 12.00 -13.89
N GLN A 285 -18.84 12.30 -12.90
CA GLN A 285 -19.23 12.96 -11.66
C GLN A 285 -19.31 14.48 -11.77
N THR A 286 -18.38 15.08 -12.50
CA THR A 286 -18.21 16.56 -12.52
C THR A 286 -18.56 17.19 -13.86
N GLY A 287 -18.61 16.42 -14.95
CA GLY A 287 -18.71 16.91 -16.31
C GLY A 287 -17.38 17.41 -16.90
N GLU A 288 -16.31 17.46 -16.11
CA GLU A 288 -15.01 17.98 -16.52
C GLU A 288 -14.12 16.89 -17.14
N GLU A 289 -13.35 17.26 -18.16
CA GLU A 289 -12.34 16.37 -18.76
C GLU A 289 -11.00 16.53 -18.03
N VAL A 290 -10.49 15.41 -17.50
CA VAL A 290 -9.17 15.34 -16.89
C VAL A 290 -8.17 14.88 -17.94
N LYS A 291 -7.18 15.72 -18.26
CA LYS A 291 -6.14 15.40 -19.26
C LYS A 291 -4.94 14.65 -18.67
N ASP A 292 -4.60 14.93 -17.42
CA ASP A 292 -3.37 14.45 -16.76
C ASP A 292 -3.69 13.58 -15.53
N PHE A 293 -4.31 12.42 -15.76
CA PHE A 293 -4.50 11.43 -14.72
C PHE A 293 -3.31 10.47 -14.70
N GLN A 294 -2.58 10.43 -13.59
CA GLN A 294 -1.28 9.75 -13.52
C GLN A 294 -1.39 8.26 -13.22
N ASN A 295 -2.33 7.81 -12.38
CA ASN A 295 -2.42 6.40 -12.02
C ASN A 295 -3.03 5.59 -13.15
N GLY A 296 -2.26 4.64 -13.68
CA GLY A 296 -2.74 3.68 -14.66
C GLY A 296 -3.82 2.76 -14.09
N ASP A 297 -4.68 2.24 -14.95
CA ASP A 297 -5.77 1.35 -14.53
C ASP A 297 -5.25 0.01 -13.96
N GLN A 298 -4.10 -0.44 -14.41
CA GLN A 298 -3.41 -1.64 -13.91
C GLN A 298 -1.93 -1.34 -13.75
N THR A 299 -1.36 -1.67 -12.59
CA THR A 299 0.08 -1.70 -12.36
C THR A 299 0.53 -3.13 -12.07
N SER A 300 1.68 -3.51 -12.61
CA SER A 300 2.33 -4.80 -12.37
C SER A 300 3.80 -4.55 -12.03
N THR A 301 4.20 -5.04 -10.86
CA THR A 301 5.54 -4.82 -10.31
C THR A 301 6.21 -6.16 -10.05
N LEU A 302 7.32 -6.42 -10.72
CA LEU A 302 8.16 -7.60 -10.49
C LEU A 302 9.36 -7.19 -9.62
N ILE A 303 9.53 -7.89 -8.51
CA ILE A 303 10.61 -7.66 -7.56
C ILE A 303 11.48 -8.92 -7.46
N ARG A 304 12.80 -8.73 -7.47
CA ARG A 304 13.77 -9.80 -7.20
C ARG A 304 14.45 -9.55 -5.86
N THR A 305 14.57 -10.60 -5.05
CA THR A 305 15.28 -10.58 -3.78
C THR A 305 16.77 -10.85 -3.95
N GLU A 306 17.54 -10.63 -2.91
CA GLU A 306 18.97 -10.91 -2.88
C GLU A 306 19.29 -12.41 -3.01
N ASN A 307 18.45 -13.26 -2.38
CA ASN A 307 18.55 -14.71 -2.49
C ASN A 307 17.99 -15.28 -3.80
N GLY A 308 17.62 -14.41 -4.76
CA GLY A 308 17.20 -14.81 -6.10
C GLY A 308 15.73 -15.18 -6.23
N LYS A 309 14.93 -15.05 -5.19
CA LYS A 309 13.48 -15.24 -5.21
C LYS A 309 12.81 -14.07 -5.92
N THR A 310 11.58 -14.24 -6.37
CA THR A 310 10.82 -13.17 -7.02
C THR A 310 9.43 -13.01 -6.43
N MET A 311 8.85 -11.82 -6.56
CA MET A 311 7.44 -11.58 -6.30
C MET A 311 6.83 -10.72 -7.39
N LEU A 312 5.59 -11.03 -7.77
CA LEU A 312 4.76 -10.24 -8.66
C LEU A 312 3.66 -9.58 -7.84
N ILE A 313 3.65 -8.24 -7.81
CA ILE A 313 2.64 -7.46 -7.13
C ILE A 313 1.78 -6.74 -8.15
N GLN A 314 0.45 -6.85 -8.02
CA GLN A 314 -0.50 -6.23 -8.93
C GLN A 314 -1.44 -5.29 -8.17
N HIS A 315 -1.66 -4.11 -8.76
CA HIS A 315 -2.59 -3.10 -8.24
C HIS A 315 -3.59 -2.68 -9.31
N ASN A 316 -4.88 -2.66 -8.95
CA ASN A 316 -5.95 -2.21 -9.83
C ASN A 316 -7.16 -1.75 -9.00
N VAL A 317 -7.47 -0.46 -9.04
CA VAL A 317 -8.58 0.12 -8.26
C VAL A 317 -9.61 0.86 -9.13
N MET A 318 -9.39 0.87 -10.45
CA MET A 318 -10.18 1.67 -11.40
C MET A 318 -11.02 0.83 -12.37
N THR A 319 -10.73 -0.46 -12.55
CA THR A 319 -11.46 -1.28 -13.52
C THR A 319 -12.57 -2.11 -12.87
N PRO A 320 -13.62 -2.45 -13.61
CA PRO A 320 -14.73 -3.28 -13.10
C PRO A 320 -14.35 -4.77 -12.94
N ARG A 321 -13.12 -5.06 -12.56
CA ARG A 321 -12.69 -6.43 -12.23
C ARG A 321 -13.34 -6.87 -10.92
N PRO A 322 -13.69 -8.16 -10.79
CA PRO A 322 -14.10 -8.70 -9.50
C PRO A 322 -13.01 -8.48 -8.44
N TYR A 323 -13.43 -8.24 -7.20
CA TYR A 323 -12.51 -8.15 -6.07
C TYR A 323 -11.63 -9.39 -5.99
N SER A 324 -10.32 -9.17 -5.86
CA SER A 324 -9.34 -10.25 -5.69
C SER A 324 -8.13 -9.77 -4.90
N ARG A 325 -7.69 -10.61 -3.99
CA ARG A 325 -6.40 -10.47 -3.28
C ARG A 325 -5.35 -11.37 -3.89
N MET A 326 -5.65 -12.09 -4.96
CA MET A 326 -4.81 -13.11 -5.59
C MET A 326 -3.48 -13.32 -4.82
N TYR A 327 -3.32 -14.50 -4.27
CA TYR A 327 -2.14 -14.84 -3.51
C TYR A 327 -1.69 -16.25 -3.90
N GLN A 328 -0.48 -16.38 -4.42
CA GLN A 328 0.08 -17.63 -4.92
C GLN A 328 1.51 -17.80 -4.42
N ILE A 329 1.86 -19.01 -4.02
CA ILE A 329 3.21 -19.39 -3.61
C ILE A 329 3.69 -20.52 -4.52
N VAL A 330 4.88 -20.36 -5.09
CA VAL A 330 5.54 -21.36 -5.92
C VAL A 330 6.83 -21.79 -5.25
N GLY A 331 6.95 -23.07 -5.00
CA GLY A 331 8.13 -23.70 -4.40
C GLY A 331 8.63 -24.91 -5.19
N ALA A 332 9.76 -25.51 -4.79
CA ALA A 332 10.40 -26.63 -5.46
C ALA A 332 10.77 -27.74 -4.45
#